data_1985a5d207e31fbe7dda55d3d1c44419
#
_entry.id   1985a5d207e31fbe7dda55d3d1c44419
#
_cell.length_a   1.000
_cell.length_b   1.000
_cell.length_c   1.000
_cell.angle_alpha   90.00
_cell.angle_beta   90.00
_cell.angle_gamma   90.00
#
_symmetry.space_group_name_H-M   'P 1'
#
loop_
_entity.id
_entity.type
_entity.pdbx_description
1 polymer ?
#
loop_
_entity_poly.entity_id
_entity_poly.type
_entity_poly.pdbx_seq_one_letter_code
_entity_poly.pdbx_strand_id
1 'polypeptide(L)'
;PSGPGKRVTGRRIVLEALNLDNRPEPPPRMQSGISEFDRVSGGGLVPGSATLIGGDPGIGKSTLLLQLTCKLAAAGLKAAYISGEESADQVRMRAQRLGLANASVELGTATNASDIAASMDGPDKPDIMVIDSIQTMFLPSLDSAPGTVSQVRATAQELIRAAKNNQVALLIVGHVTKDGAIAGPRVLEHMVDAVLYFEGDRSHHFRILRSVKNRFGATDEIGVFEMVEAGLAEVPNPSELFLADRRDDVTGAVVFAGIEGSRPVLVEIEALVAPSSLASPRRNVVGWDSSRLAMLTAVLEARCGVPLSGRDIFLNVAGGLKIYETAADLAVAAALISSVTGRPAPKRTVFFGEVALSAELRQVAQAEARLKEAAKLGFENAVMPRPRKSIGKTTGISMAQPTTLAELIEIMGGIS
;
A
#
# COMPACT_ATOMS: atom_id res chain seq x y z
N PRO A 1 -28.16 -41.70 -36.53
CA PRO A 1 -27.17 -42.36 -35.75
C PRO A 1 -26.03 -41.39 -35.47
N SER A 2 -26.05 -40.89 -34.26
CA SER A 2 -25.00 -40.01 -33.72
C SER A 2 -23.75 -40.84 -33.44
N GLY A 3 -22.65 -40.57 -34.12
CA GLY A 3 -21.35 -41.20 -33.88
C GLY A 3 -20.84 -40.93 -32.47
N PRO A 4 -20.01 -41.85 -31.91
CA PRO A 4 -19.50 -41.70 -30.54
C PRO A 4 -18.63 -40.46 -30.45
N GLY A 5 -19.00 -39.55 -29.56
CA GLY A 5 -18.22 -38.34 -29.26
C GLY A 5 -16.78 -38.70 -28.89
N LYS A 6 -15.81 -38.00 -29.45
CA LYS A 6 -14.39 -38.11 -29.12
C LYS A 6 -14.22 -37.98 -27.60
N ARG A 7 -13.87 -39.07 -26.90
CA ARG A 7 -13.45 -39.02 -25.51
C ARG A 7 -12.22 -38.11 -25.42
N VAL A 8 -12.33 -37.01 -24.66
CA VAL A 8 -11.18 -36.17 -24.31
C VAL A 8 -10.25 -37.06 -23.45
N THR A 9 -9.13 -37.47 -24.02
CA THR A 9 -8.11 -38.27 -23.32
C THR A 9 -7.25 -37.32 -22.46
N GLY A 10 -7.76 -37.00 -21.27
CA GLY A 10 -6.96 -36.32 -20.23
C GLY A 10 -6.00 -37.30 -19.55
N ARG A 11 -4.85 -36.82 -19.10
CA ARG A 11 -3.97 -37.59 -18.20
C ARG A 11 -4.55 -37.56 -16.78
N ARG A 12 -4.52 -38.74 -16.11
CA ARG A 12 -4.89 -38.82 -14.69
C ARG A 12 -3.92 -37.98 -13.87
N ILE A 13 -4.45 -37.08 -13.06
CA ILE A 13 -3.67 -36.27 -12.09
C ILE A 13 -3.35 -37.12 -10.86
N VAL A 14 -2.16 -36.94 -10.30
CA VAL A 14 -1.79 -37.49 -9.00
C VAL A 14 -2.40 -36.61 -7.94
N LEU A 15 -3.21 -37.16 -7.05
CA LEU A 15 -3.79 -36.48 -5.91
C LEU A 15 -2.93 -36.78 -4.68
N GLU A 16 -2.51 -35.71 -3.99
CA GLU A 16 -1.76 -35.82 -2.74
C GLU A 16 -2.69 -35.58 -1.54
N ALA A 17 -2.38 -36.23 -0.41
CA ALA A 17 -3.12 -36.01 0.83
C ALA A 17 -2.83 -34.64 1.41
N LEU A 18 -3.84 -33.98 1.98
CA LEU A 18 -3.73 -32.64 2.60
C LEU A 18 -2.96 -32.68 3.94
N ASN A 19 -2.86 -33.85 4.60
CA ASN A 19 -2.16 -33.99 5.87
C ASN A 19 -0.67 -33.66 5.72
N LEU A 20 -0.12 -32.97 6.75
CA LEU A 20 1.25 -32.41 6.74
C LEU A 20 2.32 -33.40 7.21
N ASP A 21 1.94 -34.61 7.66
CA ASP A 21 2.81 -35.53 8.39
C ASP A 21 4.03 -36.05 7.58
N ASN A 22 4.08 -35.84 6.27
CA ASN A 22 5.17 -36.28 5.38
C ASN A 22 5.57 -35.22 4.34
N ARG A 23 5.26 -33.94 4.52
CA ARG A 23 5.70 -32.91 3.56
C ARG A 23 7.10 -32.43 3.88
N PRO A 24 7.96 -32.24 2.89
CA PRO A 24 9.19 -31.50 3.09
C PRO A 24 8.84 -30.08 3.57
N GLU A 25 9.61 -29.54 4.48
CA GLU A 25 9.46 -28.15 4.89
C GLU A 25 9.47 -27.24 3.65
N PRO A 26 8.56 -26.27 3.57
CA PRO A 26 8.58 -25.31 2.47
C PRO A 26 9.94 -24.60 2.47
N PRO A 27 10.51 -24.31 1.28
CA PRO A 27 11.78 -23.62 1.21
C PRO A 27 11.72 -22.31 1.99
N PRO A 28 12.80 -21.94 2.69
CA PRO A 28 12.85 -20.70 3.45
C PRO A 28 12.62 -19.50 2.52
N ARG A 29 11.98 -18.46 3.04
CA ARG A 29 11.76 -17.22 2.29
C ARG A 29 13.11 -16.52 2.03
N MET A 30 13.25 -15.95 0.85
CA MET A 30 14.37 -15.11 0.48
C MET A 30 14.17 -13.72 1.05
N GLN A 31 14.85 -13.39 2.13
CA GLN A 31 14.84 -12.05 2.70
C GLN A 31 15.65 -11.11 1.82
N SER A 32 15.07 -9.97 1.47
CA SER A 32 15.69 -9.03 0.55
C SER A 32 16.77 -8.15 1.19
N GLY A 33 16.79 -8.09 2.53
CA GLY A 33 17.59 -7.12 3.26
C GLY A 33 17.06 -5.68 3.17
N ILE A 34 15.80 -5.51 2.70
CA ILE A 34 15.03 -4.27 2.74
C ILE A 34 13.82 -4.55 3.64
N SER A 35 13.90 -4.17 4.91
CA SER A 35 12.92 -4.54 5.93
C SER A 35 11.51 -4.07 5.60
N GLU A 36 11.39 -2.89 5.00
CA GLU A 36 10.10 -2.33 4.58
C GLU A 36 9.50 -3.10 3.39
N PHE A 37 10.33 -3.66 2.49
CA PHE A 37 9.87 -4.55 1.43
C PHE A 37 9.50 -5.93 1.99
N ASP A 38 10.36 -6.50 2.85
CA ASP A 38 10.12 -7.81 3.45
C ASP A 38 8.84 -7.82 4.27
N ARG A 39 8.52 -6.75 5.01
CA ARG A 39 7.25 -6.56 5.71
C ARG A 39 6.06 -6.70 4.75
N VAL A 40 6.05 -5.95 3.68
CA VAL A 40 4.94 -5.89 2.72
C VAL A 40 4.78 -7.19 1.94
N SER A 41 5.90 -7.89 1.67
CA SER A 41 5.88 -9.20 1.01
C SER A 41 5.51 -10.35 1.94
N GLY A 42 5.37 -10.09 3.25
CA GLY A 42 5.02 -11.09 4.26
C GLY A 42 6.22 -11.87 4.79
N GLY A 43 7.40 -11.24 4.86
CA GLY A 43 8.65 -11.78 5.40
C GLY A 43 9.65 -12.23 4.34
N GLY A 44 9.56 -11.73 3.11
CA GLY A 44 10.46 -12.04 1.99
C GLY A 44 9.79 -12.76 0.83
N LEU A 45 10.55 -13.00 -0.21
CA LEU A 45 10.07 -13.66 -1.45
C LEU A 45 9.99 -15.17 -1.28
N VAL A 46 8.99 -15.76 -1.90
CA VAL A 46 8.76 -17.22 -1.88
C VAL A 46 9.24 -17.81 -3.20
N PRO A 47 10.10 -18.84 -3.20
CA PRO A 47 10.51 -19.53 -4.42
C PRO A 47 9.30 -20.02 -5.24
N GLY A 48 9.33 -19.82 -6.54
CA GLY A 48 8.22 -20.17 -7.43
C GLY A 48 6.98 -19.27 -7.33
N SER A 49 7.05 -18.17 -6.59
CA SER A 49 5.96 -17.19 -6.52
C SER A 49 6.04 -16.13 -7.61
N ALA A 50 4.90 -15.53 -7.93
CA ALA A 50 4.81 -14.36 -8.80
C ALA A 50 4.23 -13.18 -8.02
N THR A 51 4.97 -12.07 -7.98
CA THR A 51 4.57 -10.82 -7.34
C THR A 51 4.47 -9.70 -8.37
N LEU A 52 3.32 -9.04 -8.44
CA LEU A 52 3.10 -7.87 -9.27
C LEU A 52 3.38 -6.60 -8.48
N ILE A 53 4.16 -5.70 -9.06
CA ILE A 53 4.43 -4.37 -8.49
C ILE A 53 3.82 -3.32 -9.41
N GLY A 54 2.71 -2.74 -8.99
CA GLY A 54 1.96 -1.71 -9.69
C GLY A 54 2.27 -0.31 -9.18
N GLY A 55 1.91 0.70 -9.95
CA GLY A 55 2.02 2.11 -9.56
C GLY A 55 2.27 3.03 -10.75
N ASP A 56 2.15 4.32 -10.53
CA ASP A 56 2.30 5.34 -11.57
C ASP A 56 3.71 5.31 -12.20
N PRO A 57 3.85 5.69 -13.49
CA PRO A 57 5.16 5.86 -14.11
C PRO A 57 6.02 6.87 -13.33
N GLY A 58 7.30 6.53 -13.11
CA GLY A 58 8.24 7.39 -12.41
C GLY A 58 8.09 7.45 -10.89
N ILE A 59 7.24 6.62 -10.27
CA ILE A 59 7.06 6.55 -8.80
C ILE A 59 8.26 5.94 -8.06
N GLY A 60 9.11 5.15 -8.74
CA GLY A 60 10.29 4.51 -8.15
C GLY A 60 10.31 2.98 -8.22
N LYS A 61 9.36 2.33 -8.93
CA LYS A 61 9.30 0.87 -9.05
C LYS A 61 10.61 0.23 -9.50
N SER A 62 11.11 0.67 -10.65
CA SER A 62 12.36 0.15 -11.24
C SER A 62 13.58 0.43 -10.34
N THR A 63 13.58 1.54 -9.60
CA THR A 63 14.64 1.87 -8.62
C THR A 63 14.61 0.88 -7.46
N LEU A 64 13.45 0.65 -6.84
CA LEU A 64 13.32 -0.31 -5.76
C LEU A 64 13.74 -1.71 -6.19
N LEU A 65 13.25 -2.16 -7.36
CA LEU A 65 13.53 -3.50 -7.84
C LEU A 65 15.00 -3.70 -8.20
N LEU A 66 15.66 -2.70 -8.74
CA LEU A 66 17.11 -2.78 -8.97
C LEU A 66 17.87 -2.87 -7.64
N GLN A 67 17.53 -2.04 -6.64
CA GLN A 67 18.12 -2.11 -5.31
C GLN A 67 17.88 -3.48 -4.65
N LEU A 68 16.66 -4.00 -4.73
CA LEU A 68 16.26 -5.30 -4.23
C LEU A 68 17.07 -6.43 -4.87
N THR A 69 17.14 -6.44 -6.19
CA THR A 69 17.87 -7.47 -6.97
C THR A 69 19.35 -7.46 -6.62
N CYS A 70 19.96 -6.27 -6.50
CA CYS A 70 21.36 -6.13 -6.10
C CYS A 70 21.62 -6.62 -4.67
N LYS A 71 20.73 -6.35 -3.71
CA LYS A 71 20.86 -6.85 -2.33
C LYS A 71 20.73 -8.36 -2.25
N LEU A 72 19.80 -8.95 -3.00
CA LEU A 72 19.64 -10.40 -3.07
C LEU A 72 20.86 -11.07 -3.71
N ALA A 73 21.42 -10.49 -4.76
CA ALA A 73 22.66 -10.96 -5.36
C ALA A 73 23.85 -10.88 -4.37
N ALA A 74 23.94 -9.80 -3.60
CA ALA A 74 24.96 -9.66 -2.54
C ALA A 74 24.77 -10.68 -1.40
N ALA A 75 23.57 -11.17 -1.17
CA ALA A 75 23.27 -12.26 -0.25
C ALA A 75 23.58 -13.66 -0.82
N GLY A 76 24.10 -13.75 -2.04
CA GLY A 76 24.53 -14.99 -2.68
C GLY A 76 23.48 -15.67 -3.55
N LEU A 77 22.35 -15.03 -3.83
CA LEU A 77 21.32 -15.54 -4.73
C LEU A 77 21.65 -15.20 -6.19
N LYS A 78 21.30 -16.09 -7.11
CA LYS A 78 21.36 -15.81 -8.55
C LYS A 78 20.19 -14.90 -8.92
N ALA A 79 20.48 -13.64 -9.23
CA ALA A 79 19.46 -12.63 -9.49
C ALA A 79 19.56 -12.10 -10.92
N ALA A 80 18.43 -12.11 -11.64
CA ALA A 80 18.30 -11.62 -13.00
C ALA A 80 17.35 -10.43 -13.10
N TYR A 81 17.72 -9.44 -13.90
CA TYR A 81 16.89 -8.27 -14.21
C TYR A 81 16.70 -8.17 -15.72
N ILE A 82 15.46 -8.33 -16.18
CA ILE A 82 15.09 -8.24 -17.60
C ILE A 82 14.39 -6.91 -17.85
N SER A 83 15.02 -6.07 -18.66
CA SER A 83 14.44 -4.80 -19.10
C SER A 83 13.84 -4.94 -20.52
N GLY A 84 12.59 -4.54 -20.68
CA GLY A 84 11.94 -4.41 -21.96
C GLY A 84 11.78 -2.96 -22.43
N GLU A 85 12.11 -1.97 -21.58
CA GLU A 85 11.95 -0.55 -21.88
C GLU A 85 13.30 0.16 -22.02
N GLU A 86 14.27 -0.17 -21.18
CA GLU A 86 15.57 0.48 -21.14
C GLU A 86 16.66 -0.43 -21.70
N SER A 87 17.64 0.19 -22.35
CA SER A 87 18.86 -0.52 -22.77
C SER A 87 19.70 -0.96 -21.56
N ALA A 88 20.55 -1.95 -21.78
CA ALA A 88 21.47 -2.42 -20.72
C ALA A 88 22.33 -1.28 -20.15
N ASP A 89 22.77 -0.34 -20.99
CA ASP A 89 23.59 0.79 -20.55
C ASP A 89 22.79 1.79 -19.71
N GLN A 90 21.53 2.01 -20.00
CA GLN A 90 20.65 2.85 -19.16
C GLN A 90 20.45 2.25 -17.77
N VAL A 91 20.23 0.93 -17.70
CA VAL A 91 20.13 0.23 -16.41
C VAL A 91 21.46 0.28 -15.65
N ARG A 92 22.59 0.09 -16.33
CA ARG A 92 23.95 0.20 -15.72
C ARG A 92 24.20 1.61 -15.19
N MET A 93 23.87 2.66 -15.95
CA MET A 93 24.01 4.05 -15.50
C MET A 93 23.15 4.32 -14.26
N ARG A 94 21.92 3.76 -14.21
CA ARG A 94 21.08 3.83 -13.02
C ARG A 94 21.74 3.12 -11.84
N ALA A 95 22.23 1.90 -12.02
CA ALA A 95 22.93 1.15 -10.98
C ALA A 95 24.16 1.92 -10.46
N GLN A 96 24.92 2.55 -11.35
CA GLN A 96 26.07 3.39 -10.98
C GLN A 96 25.66 4.58 -10.11
N ARG A 97 24.61 5.31 -10.49
CA ARG A 97 24.07 6.44 -9.71
C ARG A 97 23.59 6.00 -8.32
N LEU A 98 23.05 4.79 -8.20
CA LEU A 98 22.61 4.21 -6.94
C LEU A 98 23.73 3.57 -6.11
N GLY A 99 25.00 3.63 -6.55
CA GLY A 99 26.13 2.98 -5.88
C GLY A 99 26.14 1.44 -6.00
N LEU A 100 25.41 0.88 -6.97
CA LEU A 100 25.20 -0.57 -7.14
C LEU A 100 25.97 -1.16 -8.34
N ALA A 101 26.93 -0.45 -8.90
CA ALA A 101 27.63 -0.84 -10.13
C ALA A 101 28.37 -2.19 -10.05
N ASN A 102 28.74 -2.63 -8.84
CA ASN A 102 29.51 -3.85 -8.62
C ASN A 102 28.65 -5.06 -8.22
N ALA A 103 27.30 -4.94 -8.30
CA ALA A 103 26.42 -6.03 -7.94
C ALA A 103 26.45 -7.15 -9.00
N SER A 104 26.51 -8.41 -8.56
CA SER A 104 26.52 -9.60 -9.42
C SER A 104 25.10 -9.94 -9.92
N VAL A 105 24.45 -9.00 -10.59
CA VAL A 105 23.11 -9.16 -11.18
C VAL A 105 23.26 -9.46 -12.67
N GLU A 106 22.59 -10.51 -13.14
CA GLU A 106 22.49 -10.80 -14.56
C GLU A 106 21.47 -9.86 -15.22
N LEU A 107 21.93 -9.05 -16.17
CA LEU A 107 21.10 -8.07 -16.88
C LEU A 107 20.81 -8.55 -18.28
N GLY A 108 19.51 -8.68 -18.61
CA GLY A 108 19.03 -8.98 -19.96
C GLY A 108 18.17 -7.84 -20.51
N THR A 109 18.25 -7.64 -21.82
CA THR A 109 17.32 -6.81 -22.58
C THR A 109 16.57 -7.70 -23.55
N ALA A 110 15.32 -8.02 -23.25
CA ALA A 110 14.50 -8.95 -23.99
C ALA A 110 13.02 -8.61 -23.83
N THR A 111 12.24 -8.86 -24.90
CA THR A 111 10.79 -8.66 -24.92
C THR A 111 10.01 -9.92 -25.32
N ASN A 112 10.69 -10.95 -25.84
CA ASN A 112 10.06 -12.22 -26.15
C ASN A 112 9.89 -13.07 -24.89
N ALA A 113 8.65 -13.26 -24.44
CA ALA A 113 8.34 -13.98 -23.20
C ALA A 113 8.76 -15.46 -23.25
N SER A 114 8.79 -16.12 -24.41
CA SER A 114 9.23 -17.51 -24.54
C SER A 114 10.73 -17.67 -24.28
N ASP A 115 11.55 -16.72 -24.77
CA ASP A 115 13.01 -16.73 -24.54
C ASP A 115 13.33 -16.44 -23.06
N ILE A 116 12.57 -15.51 -22.45
CA ILE A 116 12.70 -15.21 -21.03
C ILE A 116 12.28 -16.41 -20.18
N ALA A 117 11.17 -17.10 -20.53
CA ALA A 117 10.73 -18.29 -19.83
C ALA A 117 11.77 -19.44 -19.93
N ALA A 118 12.40 -19.61 -21.08
CA ALA A 118 13.48 -20.59 -21.27
C ALA A 118 14.71 -20.29 -20.38
N SER A 119 14.98 -19.01 -20.07
CA SER A 119 16.06 -18.61 -19.16
C SER A 119 15.77 -18.93 -17.69
N MET A 120 14.56 -19.31 -17.34
CA MET A 120 14.20 -19.78 -15.99
C MET A 120 14.37 -21.30 -15.82
N ASP A 121 14.88 -22.01 -16.82
CA ASP A 121 15.06 -23.46 -16.80
C ASP A 121 16.55 -23.81 -16.82
N GLY A 122 16.87 -25.05 -16.37
CA GLY A 122 18.24 -25.58 -16.38
C GLY A 122 19.04 -25.32 -15.10
N PRO A 123 20.31 -25.75 -15.08
CA PRO A 123 21.15 -25.73 -13.88
C PRO A 123 21.62 -24.32 -13.49
N ASP A 124 21.65 -23.40 -14.44
CA ASP A 124 22.10 -22.01 -14.24
C ASP A 124 20.94 -21.02 -14.06
N LYS A 125 19.72 -21.53 -13.92
CA LYS A 125 18.54 -20.68 -13.70
C LYS A 125 18.70 -19.72 -12.53
N PRO A 126 18.11 -18.51 -12.58
CA PRO A 126 18.12 -17.59 -11.45
C PRO A 126 17.20 -18.07 -10.30
N ASP A 127 17.51 -17.65 -9.08
CA ASP A 127 16.62 -17.80 -7.94
C ASP A 127 15.48 -16.76 -7.98
N ILE A 128 15.80 -15.57 -8.51
CA ILE A 128 14.87 -14.46 -8.69
C ILE A 128 15.04 -13.81 -10.06
N MET A 129 13.91 -13.46 -10.68
CA MET A 129 13.87 -12.71 -11.94
C MET A 129 12.90 -11.53 -11.86
N VAL A 130 13.38 -10.37 -12.27
CA VAL A 130 12.59 -9.14 -12.44
C VAL A 130 12.26 -8.93 -13.90
N ILE A 131 10.99 -8.59 -14.20
CA ILE A 131 10.50 -8.20 -15.54
C ILE A 131 10.06 -6.73 -15.47
N ASP A 132 10.75 -5.85 -16.18
CA ASP A 132 10.48 -4.40 -16.19
C ASP A 132 10.36 -3.86 -17.63
N SER A 133 9.14 -3.70 -18.15
CA SER A 133 7.83 -4.00 -17.61
C SER A 133 7.10 -5.07 -18.45
N ILE A 134 6.01 -5.61 -17.88
CA ILE A 134 5.20 -6.63 -18.57
C ILE A 134 4.52 -6.08 -19.83
N GLN A 135 4.28 -4.77 -19.91
CA GLN A 135 3.61 -4.13 -21.03
C GLN A 135 4.43 -4.18 -22.34
N THR A 136 5.73 -4.31 -22.24
CA THR A 136 6.62 -4.41 -23.42
C THR A 136 6.84 -5.84 -23.88
N MET A 137 6.41 -6.83 -23.09
CA MET A 137 6.60 -8.24 -23.40
C MET A 137 5.58 -8.72 -24.43
N PHE A 138 5.99 -9.67 -25.27
CA PHE A 138 5.10 -10.29 -26.24
C PHE A 138 5.37 -11.79 -26.43
N LEU A 139 4.36 -12.50 -26.90
CA LEU A 139 4.46 -13.86 -27.41
C LEU A 139 4.30 -13.83 -28.93
N PRO A 140 5.26 -14.36 -29.71
CA PRO A 140 5.19 -14.38 -31.17
C PRO A 140 3.98 -15.15 -31.74
N SER A 141 3.39 -16.04 -30.95
CA SER A 141 2.20 -16.83 -31.32
C SER A 141 0.90 -16.02 -31.31
N LEU A 142 0.90 -14.78 -30.87
CA LEU A 142 -0.27 -13.90 -30.81
C LEU A 142 -0.09 -12.70 -31.76
N ASP A 143 -1.06 -12.49 -32.65
CA ASP A 143 -1.02 -11.37 -33.62
C ASP A 143 -1.30 -9.99 -33.01
N SER A 144 -1.65 -9.93 -31.72
CA SER A 144 -1.93 -8.66 -31.03
C SER A 144 -0.65 -7.92 -30.64
N ALA A 145 -0.69 -6.57 -30.66
CA ALA A 145 0.45 -5.75 -30.29
C ALA A 145 0.84 -5.87 -28.81
N PRO A 146 2.13 -5.68 -28.46
CA PRO A 146 2.57 -5.56 -27.07
C PRO A 146 1.74 -4.51 -26.29
N GLY A 147 1.52 -4.73 -25.01
CA GLY A 147 0.72 -3.84 -24.15
C GLY A 147 -0.79 -4.02 -24.23
N THR A 148 -1.32 -4.75 -25.21
CA THR A 148 -2.75 -5.11 -25.26
C THR A 148 -3.09 -6.10 -24.14
N VAL A 149 -4.37 -6.13 -23.72
CA VAL A 149 -4.86 -7.04 -22.65
C VAL A 149 -4.53 -8.50 -22.97
N SER A 150 -4.71 -8.92 -24.23
CA SER A 150 -4.43 -10.28 -24.69
C SER A 150 -2.95 -10.64 -24.54
N GLN A 151 -2.06 -9.78 -25.03
CA GLN A 151 -0.61 -9.98 -24.91
C GLN A 151 -0.16 -10.00 -23.46
N VAL A 152 -0.53 -8.98 -22.67
CA VAL A 152 -0.13 -8.87 -21.26
C VAL A 152 -0.58 -10.08 -20.45
N ARG A 153 -1.80 -10.60 -20.69
CA ARG A 153 -2.28 -11.81 -20.00
C ARG A 153 -1.53 -13.07 -20.42
N ALA A 154 -1.32 -13.25 -21.71
CA ALA A 154 -0.67 -14.45 -22.22
C ALA A 154 0.83 -14.51 -21.85
N THR A 155 1.55 -13.39 -21.99
CA THR A 155 2.95 -13.27 -21.57
C THR A 155 3.13 -13.50 -20.07
N ALA A 156 2.28 -12.88 -19.25
CA ALA A 156 2.31 -13.10 -17.81
C ALA A 156 2.02 -14.57 -17.44
N GLN A 157 1.05 -15.21 -18.10
CA GLN A 157 0.73 -16.61 -17.87
C GLN A 157 1.92 -17.53 -18.18
N GLU A 158 2.61 -17.30 -19.29
CA GLU A 158 3.80 -18.06 -19.69
C GLU A 158 4.93 -17.91 -18.66
N LEU A 159 5.26 -16.65 -18.30
CA LEU A 159 6.32 -16.35 -17.35
C LEU A 159 6.01 -16.89 -15.94
N ILE A 160 4.78 -16.74 -15.46
CA ILE A 160 4.33 -17.25 -14.15
C ILE A 160 4.41 -18.79 -14.13
N ARG A 161 4.00 -19.46 -15.23
CA ARG A 161 4.09 -20.91 -15.34
C ARG A 161 5.54 -21.40 -15.29
N ALA A 162 6.44 -20.75 -16.04
CA ALA A 162 7.86 -21.07 -16.04
C ALA A 162 8.47 -20.86 -14.63
N ALA A 163 8.19 -19.74 -13.99
CA ALA A 163 8.66 -19.42 -12.64
C ALA A 163 8.21 -20.47 -11.61
N LYS A 164 6.92 -20.86 -11.62
CA LYS A 164 6.38 -21.88 -10.71
C LYS A 164 7.01 -23.26 -10.92
N ASN A 165 7.15 -23.68 -12.16
CA ASN A 165 7.72 -24.99 -12.49
C ASN A 165 9.19 -25.10 -12.07
N ASN A 166 9.93 -24.00 -12.16
CA ASN A 166 11.34 -23.93 -11.91
C ASN A 166 11.72 -23.33 -10.55
N GLN A 167 10.75 -23.05 -9.68
CA GLN A 167 10.98 -22.44 -8.35
C GLN A 167 11.74 -21.11 -8.40
N VAL A 168 11.55 -20.30 -9.45
CA VAL A 168 12.07 -18.96 -9.58
C VAL A 168 11.10 -17.96 -8.97
N ALA A 169 11.55 -17.07 -8.08
CA ALA A 169 10.70 -15.97 -7.61
C ALA A 169 10.63 -14.90 -8.71
N LEU A 170 9.42 -14.62 -9.18
CA LEU A 170 9.17 -13.70 -10.29
C LEU A 170 8.59 -12.39 -9.78
N LEU A 171 9.26 -11.27 -10.06
CA LEU A 171 8.77 -9.92 -9.82
C LEU A 171 8.40 -9.26 -11.15
N ILE A 172 7.16 -8.85 -11.28
CA ILE A 172 6.62 -8.26 -12.52
C ILE A 172 6.27 -6.79 -12.27
N VAL A 173 6.85 -5.88 -13.04
CA VAL A 173 6.47 -4.46 -13.03
C VAL A 173 5.27 -4.25 -13.93
N GLY A 174 4.25 -3.55 -13.41
CA GLY A 174 3.08 -3.09 -14.16
C GLY A 174 2.87 -1.59 -14.01
N HIS A 175 2.74 -0.86 -15.12
CA HIS A 175 2.42 0.57 -15.10
C HIS A 175 0.91 0.78 -15.08
N VAL A 176 0.42 1.65 -14.19
CA VAL A 176 -0.98 2.09 -14.21
C VAL A 176 -1.17 3.05 -15.37
N THR A 177 -2.17 2.77 -16.20
CA THR A 177 -2.49 3.62 -17.37
C THR A 177 -3.78 4.39 -17.12
N LYS A 178 -3.75 5.70 -17.35
CA LYS A 178 -4.92 6.58 -17.19
C LYS A 178 -5.94 6.46 -18.32
N ASP A 179 -5.50 6.04 -19.51
CA ASP A 179 -6.29 6.17 -20.76
C ASP A 179 -6.86 4.84 -21.27
N GLY A 180 -6.71 3.73 -20.58
CA GLY A 180 -7.29 2.43 -20.96
C GLY A 180 -6.73 1.79 -22.25
N ALA A 181 -5.83 2.45 -22.98
CA ALA A 181 -5.26 1.97 -24.23
C ALA A 181 -4.24 0.82 -24.03
N ILE A 182 -3.55 0.81 -22.87
CA ILE A 182 -2.59 -0.21 -22.47
C ILE A 182 -3.16 -0.96 -21.28
N ALA A 183 -3.01 -2.28 -21.26
CA ALA A 183 -3.49 -3.11 -20.13
C ALA A 183 -2.77 -2.74 -18.83
N GLY A 184 -3.53 -2.25 -17.87
CA GLY A 184 -3.02 -1.92 -16.54
C GLY A 184 -2.81 -3.16 -15.65
N PRO A 185 -2.20 -3.00 -14.47
CA PRO A 185 -1.90 -4.08 -13.51
C PRO A 185 -3.13 -4.89 -13.09
N ARG A 186 -4.32 -4.31 -13.02
CA ARG A 186 -5.58 -4.97 -12.62
C ARG A 186 -5.89 -6.24 -13.44
N VAL A 187 -5.43 -6.30 -14.70
CA VAL A 187 -5.61 -7.47 -15.56
C VAL A 187 -4.86 -8.70 -15.01
N LEU A 188 -3.76 -8.47 -14.28
CA LEU A 188 -2.86 -9.49 -13.75
C LEU A 188 -3.12 -9.86 -12.29
N GLU A 189 -3.87 -9.07 -11.54
CA GLU A 189 -4.06 -9.25 -10.09
C GLU A 189 -4.56 -10.66 -9.71
N HIS A 190 -5.40 -11.26 -10.57
CA HIS A 190 -5.93 -12.60 -10.33
C HIS A 190 -4.94 -13.73 -10.67
N MET A 191 -3.91 -13.44 -11.47
CA MET A 191 -2.95 -14.43 -11.98
C MET A 191 -1.74 -14.59 -11.06
N VAL A 192 -1.39 -13.55 -10.30
CA VAL A 192 -0.23 -13.50 -9.42
C VAL A 192 -0.57 -13.92 -7.99
N ASP A 193 0.44 -14.25 -7.19
CA ASP A 193 0.29 -14.67 -5.80
C ASP A 193 0.27 -13.49 -4.82
N ALA A 194 0.99 -12.42 -5.15
CA ALA A 194 0.99 -11.16 -4.40
C ALA A 194 0.89 -9.95 -5.34
N VAL A 195 0.27 -8.88 -4.85
CA VAL A 195 0.14 -7.59 -5.53
C VAL A 195 0.55 -6.49 -4.57
N LEU A 196 1.59 -5.76 -4.94
CA LEU A 196 2.11 -4.61 -4.21
C LEU A 196 1.89 -3.35 -5.05
N TYR A 197 1.31 -2.31 -4.46
CA TYR A 197 1.15 -1.02 -5.13
C TYR A 197 2.03 0.04 -4.52
N PHE A 198 2.76 0.75 -5.39
CA PHE A 198 3.39 2.01 -5.03
C PHE A 198 2.37 3.14 -5.03
N GLU A 199 2.25 3.81 -3.89
CA GLU A 199 1.43 5.00 -3.68
C GLU A 199 2.35 6.19 -3.35
N GLY A 200 1.90 7.39 -3.66
CA GLY A 200 2.61 8.63 -3.35
C GLY A 200 2.47 9.66 -4.46
N ASP A 201 2.67 10.92 -4.12
CA ASP A 201 2.70 12.04 -5.05
C ASP A 201 4.17 12.42 -5.34
N ARG A 202 4.46 12.88 -6.56
CA ARG A 202 5.79 13.37 -6.94
C ARG A 202 6.22 14.61 -6.16
N SER A 203 5.26 15.34 -5.60
CA SER A 203 5.50 16.50 -4.72
C SER A 203 5.99 16.13 -3.33
N HIS A 204 5.79 14.89 -2.89
CA HIS A 204 6.26 14.39 -1.61
C HIS A 204 7.52 13.54 -1.79
N HIS A 205 8.46 13.62 -0.82
CA HIS A 205 9.68 12.80 -0.84
C HIS A 205 9.41 11.32 -0.50
N PHE A 206 8.22 11.01 0.03
CA PHE A 206 7.88 9.66 0.48
C PHE A 206 7.20 8.83 -0.59
N ARG A 207 7.40 7.52 -0.47
CA ARG A 207 6.75 6.51 -1.29
C ARG A 207 6.24 5.41 -0.36
N ILE A 208 5.02 5.01 -0.55
CA ILE A 208 4.37 3.96 0.24
C ILE A 208 4.19 2.75 -0.68
N LEU A 209 4.71 1.61 -0.26
CA LEU A 209 4.47 0.32 -0.91
C LEU A 209 3.40 -0.41 -0.09
N ARG A 210 2.25 -0.67 -0.68
CA ARG A 210 1.11 -1.32 -0.01
C ARG A 210 0.87 -2.72 -0.56
N SER A 211 0.64 -3.69 0.33
CA SER A 211 0.18 -5.03 -0.02
C SER A 211 -1.33 -5.04 -0.24
N VAL A 212 -1.76 -5.20 -1.48
CA VAL A 212 -3.19 -5.28 -1.84
C VAL A 212 -3.68 -6.72 -1.89
N LYS A 213 -2.80 -7.63 -2.25
CA LYS A 213 -3.05 -9.08 -2.27
C LYS A 213 -1.79 -9.81 -1.83
N ASN A 214 -1.91 -10.76 -0.93
CA ASN A 214 -0.78 -11.59 -0.52
C ASN A 214 -1.26 -12.97 -0.08
N ARG A 215 -0.88 -14.01 -0.83
CA ARG A 215 -1.16 -15.41 -0.45
C ARG A 215 -0.22 -15.95 0.61
N PHE A 216 0.83 -15.20 0.92
CA PHE A 216 1.92 -15.63 1.80
C PHE A 216 1.97 -14.86 3.13
N GLY A 217 1.12 -13.84 3.29
CA GLY A 217 1.11 -12.99 4.47
C GLY A 217 -0.15 -12.14 4.57
N ALA A 218 -0.12 -11.18 5.47
CA ALA A 218 -1.21 -10.22 5.64
C ALA A 218 -1.35 -9.29 4.43
N THR A 219 -2.56 -8.83 4.17
CA THR A 219 -2.86 -7.73 3.26
C THR A 219 -2.87 -6.40 4.03
N ASP A 220 -2.86 -5.29 3.31
CA ASP A 220 -2.89 -3.92 3.83
C ASP A 220 -1.62 -3.49 4.60
N GLU A 221 -0.60 -4.37 4.68
CA GLU A 221 0.71 -3.98 5.18
C GLU A 221 1.33 -2.89 4.30
N ILE A 222 2.02 -1.93 4.95
CA ILE A 222 2.74 -0.88 4.26
C ILE A 222 4.24 -0.91 4.56
N GLY A 223 5.01 -0.60 3.52
CA GLY A 223 6.42 -0.23 3.60
C GLY A 223 6.59 1.23 3.20
N VAL A 224 7.34 2.00 3.96
CA VAL A 224 7.53 3.42 3.71
C VAL A 224 8.98 3.68 3.33
N PHE A 225 9.15 4.42 2.25
CA PHE A 225 10.45 4.77 1.68
C PHE A 225 10.54 6.27 1.46
N GLU A 226 11.72 6.80 1.60
CA GLU A 226 12.07 8.17 1.21
C GLU A 226 12.88 8.15 -0.08
N MET A 227 12.56 9.04 -1.02
CA MET A 227 13.34 9.21 -2.24
C MET A 227 14.52 10.13 -1.96
N VAL A 228 15.72 9.58 -1.95
CA VAL A 228 16.99 10.30 -1.77
C VAL A 228 17.85 10.18 -3.03
N GLU A 229 18.97 10.90 -3.10
CA GLU A 229 19.88 10.83 -4.25
C GLU A 229 20.38 9.40 -4.52
N ALA A 230 20.63 8.61 -3.48
CA ALA A 230 21.06 7.23 -3.55
C ALA A 230 19.92 6.22 -3.83
N GLY A 231 18.71 6.68 -4.16
CA GLY A 231 17.55 5.84 -4.46
C GLY A 231 16.47 5.88 -3.39
N LEU A 232 15.89 4.73 -3.08
CA LEU A 232 14.87 4.60 -2.05
C LEU A 232 15.51 4.15 -0.75
N ALA A 233 15.37 4.99 0.28
CA ALA A 233 15.77 4.70 1.66
C ALA A 233 14.57 4.24 2.48
N GLU A 234 14.77 3.27 3.36
CA GLU A 234 13.72 2.77 4.25
C GLU A 234 13.39 3.79 5.35
N VAL A 235 12.12 3.91 5.69
CA VAL A 235 11.65 4.74 6.80
C VAL A 235 11.13 3.85 7.93
N PRO A 236 11.97 3.55 8.94
CA PRO A 236 11.59 2.63 10.02
C PRO A 236 10.45 3.15 10.90
N ASN A 237 10.31 4.47 11.04
CA ASN A 237 9.25 5.11 11.81
C ASN A 237 8.47 6.13 10.98
N PRO A 238 7.46 5.68 10.22
CA PRO A 238 6.65 6.58 9.41
C PRO A 238 5.89 7.64 10.19
N SER A 239 5.49 7.34 11.44
CA SER A 239 4.76 8.29 12.27
C SER A 239 5.58 9.55 12.57
N GLU A 240 6.87 9.42 12.88
CA GLU A 240 7.76 10.58 13.07
C GLU A 240 7.82 11.45 11.82
N LEU A 241 7.85 10.81 10.67
CA LEU A 241 7.91 11.46 9.38
C LEU A 241 6.62 12.23 9.06
N PHE A 242 5.45 11.59 9.23
CA PHE A 242 4.16 12.22 8.95
C PHE A 242 3.79 13.33 9.94
N LEU A 243 4.50 13.44 11.05
CA LEU A 243 4.31 14.45 12.08
C LEU A 243 5.45 15.48 12.16
N ALA A 244 6.47 15.39 11.29
CA ALA A 244 7.69 16.20 11.37
C ALA A 244 7.43 17.72 11.34
N ASP A 245 6.47 18.17 10.54
CA ASP A 245 6.14 19.60 10.35
C ASP A 245 4.95 20.07 11.20
N ARG A 246 4.44 19.21 12.09
CA ARG A 246 3.24 19.46 12.89
C ARG A 246 3.44 20.61 13.87
N ARG A 247 2.38 21.44 14.03
CA ARG A 247 2.25 22.47 15.06
C ARG A 247 1.01 22.24 15.91
N ASP A 248 1.15 22.40 17.23
CA ASP A 248 0.06 22.17 18.19
C ASP A 248 -1.00 23.29 18.27
N ASP A 249 -0.78 24.40 17.60
CA ASP A 249 -1.59 25.64 17.69
C ASP A 249 -2.36 25.94 16.40
N VAL A 250 -2.39 24.99 15.47
CA VAL A 250 -3.09 25.14 14.18
C VAL A 250 -4.52 24.68 14.29
N THR A 251 -5.46 25.52 13.83
CA THR A 251 -6.88 25.16 13.72
C THR A 251 -7.10 24.24 12.51
N GLY A 252 -7.99 23.27 12.68
CA GLY A 252 -8.30 22.30 11.63
C GLY A 252 -7.30 21.15 11.51
N ALA A 253 -6.24 21.12 12.30
CA ALA A 253 -5.25 20.04 12.30
C ALA A 253 -5.40 19.14 13.53
N VAL A 254 -5.44 17.82 13.32
CA VAL A 254 -5.52 16.81 14.38
C VAL A 254 -4.67 15.59 14.05
N VAL A 255 -4.27 14.84 15.05
CA VAL A 255 -3.52 13.59 14.85
C VAL A 255 -4.44 12.39 14.97
N PHE A 256 -4.49 11.63 13.91
CA PHE A 256 -5.14 10.34 13.83
C PHE A 256 -4.16 9.23 14.22
N ALA A 257 -4.56 8.37 15.16
CA ALA A 257 -3.81 7.15 15.46
C ALA A 257 -4.41 5.98 14.68
N GLY A 258 -3.85 5.71 13.51
CA GLY A 258 -4.28 4.70 12.55
C GLY A 258 -3.59 3.35 12.70
N ILE A 259 -4.11 2.36 11.99
CA ILE A 259 -3.47 1.05 11.79
C ILE A 259 -3.45 0.77 10.27
N GLU A 260 -2.27 0.50 9.77
CA GLU A 260 -2.07 0.05 8.40
C GLU A 260 -1.55 -1.40 8.44
N GLY A 261 -2.43 -2.34 8.08
CA GLY A 261 -2.18 -3.76 8.28
C GLY A 261 -2.00 -4.13 9.75
N SER A 262 -0.79 -4.46 10.16
CA SER A 262 -0.42 -4.72 11.55
C SER A 262 0.27 -3.54 12.23
N ARG A 263 0.61 -2.49 11.48
CA ARG A 263 1.47 -1.38 11.91
C ARG A 263 0.64 -0.19 12.41
N PRO A 264 0.81 0.26 13.65
CA PRO A 264 0.26 1.54 14.07
C PRO A 264 1.02 2.69 13.36
N VAL A 265 0.27 3.67 12.88
CA VAL A 265 0.81 4.85 12.18
C VAL A 265 0.04 6.08 12.63
N LEU A 266 0.77 7.08 13.13
CA LEU A 266 0.19 8.38 13.44
C LEU A 266 0.36 9.31 12.24
N VAL A 267 -0.74 9.97 11.87
CA VAL A 267 -0.75 10.91 10.73
C VAL A 267 -1.59 12.12 11.05
N GLU A 268 -1.17 13.28 10.57
CA GLU A 268 -1.96 14.51 10.69
C GLU A 268 -3.08 14.53 9.65
N ILE A 269 -4.28 14.89 10.09
CA ILE A 269 -5.44 15.17 9.25
C ILE A 269 -5.75 16.65 9.37
N GLU A 270 -5.82 17.34 8.24
CA GLU A 270 -6.08 18.75 8.13
C GLU A 270 -7.43 18.99 7.45
N ALA A 271 -8.24 19.85 8.03
CA ALA A 271 -9.50 20.30 7.45
C ALA A 271 -9.56 21.82 7.36
N LEU A 272 -9.96 22.34 6.22
CA LEU A 272 -10.30 23.73 6.03
C LEU A 272 -11.77 23.85 5.65
N VAL A 273 -12.53 24.59 6.47
CA VAL A 273 -13.93 24.90 6.21
C VAL A 273 -14.06 26.42 6.00
N ALA A 274 -14.43 26.83 4.80
CA ALA A 274 -14.53 28.22 4.40
C ALA A 274 -15.91 28.55 3.80
N PRO A 275 -16.42 29.81 3.93
CA PRO A 275 -17.63 30.22 3.24
C PRO A 275 -17.50 29.98 1.73
N SER A 276 -18.53 29.38 1.10
CA SER A 276 -18.56 29.18 -0.34
C SER A 276 -19.31 30.31 -1.02
N SER A 277 -18.76 30.81 -2.11
CA SER A 277 -19.45 31.73 -3.04
C SER A 277 -20.23 30.98 -4.14
N LEU A 278 -20.16 29.66 -4.16
CA LEU A 278 -20.76 28.81 -5.19
C LEU A 278 -22.15 28.32 -4.75
N ALA A 279 -23.04 28.15 -5.71
CA ALA A 279 -24.35 27.51 -5.45
C ALA A 279 -24.21 26.05 -4.99
N SER A 280 -23.13 25.38 -5.40
CA SER A 280 -22.75 24.04 -4.94
C SER A 280 -21.36 24.12 -4.29
N PRO A 281 -21.29 24.01 -2.95
CA PRO A 281 -20.02 24.07 -2.22
C PRO A 281 -19.07 22.95 -2.62
N ARG A 282 -17.78 23.23 -2.63
CA ARG A 282 -16.75 22.26 -2.98
C ARG A 282 -16.50 21.29 -1.84
N ARG A 283 -16.26 20.03 -2.21
CA ARG A 283 -15.81 18.96 -1.32
C ARG A 283 -14.55 18.35 -1.92
N ASN A 284 -13.38 18.77 -1.46
CA ASN A 284 -12.11 18.27 -1.96
C ASN A 284 -11.42 17.44 -0.88
N VAL A 285 -11.03 16.22 -1.23
CA VAL A 285 -10.45 15.24 -0.30
C VAL A 285 -9.18 14.66 -0.88
N VAL A 286 -8.12 14.71 -0.10
CA VAL A 286 -6.84 14.06 -0.42
C VAL A 286 -6.53 13.05 0.70
N GLY A 287 -6.31 11.81 0.32
CA GLY A 287 -5.89 10.75 1.25
C GLY A 287 -7.02 10.08 2.04
N TRP A 288 -8.29 10.43 1.81
CA TRP A 288 -9.44 9.80 2.46
C TRP A 288 -10.62 9.62 1.49
N ASP A 289 -11.69 8.91 1.92
CA ASP A 289 -12.85 8.66 1.07
C ASP A 289 -13.83 9.85 1.06
N SER A 290 -14.15 10.33 -0.14
CA SER A 290 -15.04 11.49 -0.32
C SER A 290 -16.49 11.21 0.05
N SER A 291 -16.97 9.98 -0.14
CA SER A 291 -18.33 9.57 0.23
C SER A 291 -18.47 9.53 1.75
N ARG A 292 -17.38 9.11 2.43
CA ARG A 292 -17.35 9.10 3.88
C ARG A 292 -17.31 10.52 4.47
N LEU A 293 -16.58 11.45 3.84
CA LEU A 293 -16.64 12.87 4.20
C LEU A 293 -18.06 13.43 4.05
N ALA A 294 -18.73 13.12 2.95
CA ALA A 294 -20.11 13.56 2.72
C ALA A 294 -21.08 13.04 3.80
N MET A 295 -20.94 11.75 4.17
CA MET A 295 -21.72 11.15 5.26
C MET A 295 -21.44 11.86 6.60
N LEU A 296 -20.16 12.03 6.95
CA LEU A 296 -19.77 12.63 8.23
C LEU A 296 -20.22 14.09 8.36
N THR A 297 -20.10 14.88 7.28
CA THR A 297 -20.61 16.24 7.25
C THR A 297 -22.11 16.31 7.46
N ALA A 298 -22.87 15.40 6.83
CA ALA A 298 -24.32 15.31 7.03
C ALA A 298 -24.68 14.95 8.48
N VAL A 299 -23.96 14.04 9.12
CA VAL A 299 -24.18 13.68 10.54
C VAL A 299 -23.87 14.85 11.47
N LEU A 300 -22.72 15.51 11.28
CA LEU A 300 -22.31 16.67 12.08
C LEU A 300 -23.35 17.81 11.98
N GLU A 301 -23.88 18.05 10.79
CA GLU A 301 -24.87 19.08 10.55
C GLU A 301 -26.24 18.71 11.11
N ALA A 302 -26.78 17.55 10.72
CA ALA A 302 -28.15 17.15 11.04
C ALA A 302 -28.34 16.73 12.51
N ARG A 303 -27.30 16.18 13.16
CA ARG A 303 -27.40 15.67 14.54
C ARG A 303 -26.76 16.57 15.58
N CYS A 304 -25.76 17.35 15.18
CA CYS A 304 -24.97 18.15 16.13
C CYS A 304 -25.06 19.65 15.85
N GLY A 305 -25.74 20.09 14.79
CA GLY A 305 -25.92 21.51 14.46
C GLY A 305 -24.63 22.21 14.02
N VAL A 306 -23.59 21.48 13.60
CA VAL A 306 -22.35 22.07 13.10
C VAL A 306 -22.64 22.79 11.79
N PRO A 307 -22.34 24.09 11.62
CA PRO A 307 -22.76 24.86 10.43
C PRO A 307 -21.80 24.59 9.26
N LEU A 308 -22.06 23.51 8.51
CA LEU A 308 -21.28 23.10 7.34
C LEU A 308 -21.99 23.37 6.00
N SER A 309 -23.30 23.62 6.01
CA SER A 309 -24.07 24.03 4.83
C SER A 309 -23.54 25.33 4.24
N GLY A 310 -23.45 25.39 2.92
CA GLY A 310 -22.97 26.57 2.20
C GLY A 310 -21.47 26.85 2.38
N ARG A 311 -20.69 25.90 2.90
CA ARG A 311 -19.25 26.03 3.10
C ARG A 311 -18.46 25.08 2.22
N ASP A 312 -17.35 25.54 1.66
CA ASP A 312 -16.36 24.70 1.01
C ASP A 312 -15.60 23.92 2.08
N ILE A 313 -15.35 22.64 1.82
CA ILE A 313 -14.56 21.77 2.71
C ILE A 313 -13.39 21.19 1.91
N PHE A 314 -12.20 21.37 2.45
CA PHE A 314 -10.97 20.76 1.98
C PHE A 314 -10.43 19.87 3.10
N LEU A 315 -10.14 18.62 2.78
CA LEU A 315 -9.55 17.62 3.70
C LEU A 315 -8.27 17.09 3.11
N ASN A 316 -7.22 17.06 3.89
CA ASN A 316 -5.92 16.55 3.51
C ASN A 316 -5.37 15.60 4.58
N VAL A 317 -4.82 14.48 4.15
CA VAL A 317 -4.02 13.58 4.98
C VAL A 317 -2.55 13.85 4.70
N ALA A 318 -1.80 14.22 5.73
CA ALA A 318 -0.39 14.56 5.60
C ALA A 318 0.44 13.41 5.01
N GLY A 319 1.50 13.76 4.28
CA GLY A 319 2.44 12.79 3.71
C GLY A 319 1.90 11.96 2.55
N GLY A 320 0.69 12.25 2.05
CA GLY A 320 0.10 11.51 0.92
C GLY A 320 -0.35 10.09 1.24
N LEU A 321 -0.45 9.74 2.53
CA LEU A 321 -1.01 8.46 2.98
C LEU A 321 -2.50 8.39 2.62
N LYS A 322 -2.93 7.23 2.10
CA LYS A 322 -4.35 6.94 1.90
C LYS A 322 -4.87 6.10 3.07
N ILE A 323 -5.82 6.67 3.81
CA ILE A 323 -6.47 6.01 4.95
C ILE A 323 -7.75 5.34 4.46
N TYR A 324 -7.89 4.04 4.73
CA TYR A 324 -9.04 3.23 4.34
C TYR A 324 -9.91 2.82 5.54
N GLU A 325 -9.41 2.98 6.77
CA GLU A 325 -10.11 2.54 7.96
C GLU A 325 -11.14 3.57 8.47
N THR A 326 -12.25 3.06 8.99
CA THR A 326 -13.33 3.88 9.58
C THR A 326 -12.94 4.55 10.88
N ALA A 327 -11.87 4.09 11.53
CA ALA A 327 -11.34 4.69 12.75
C ALA A 327 -10.93 6.18 12.59
N ALA A 328 -10.71 6.63 11.35
CA ALA A 328 -10.38 8.03 11.05
C ALA A 328 -11.57 9.00 11.21
N ASP A 329 -12.80 8.52 11.25
CA ASP A 329 -14.00 9.36 11.33
C ASP A 329 -13.93 10.37 12.48
N LEU A 330 -13.53 9.91 13.67
CA LEU A 330 -13.46 10.76 14.85
C LEU A 330 -12.42 11.86 14.69
N ALA A 331 -11.28 11.55 14.09
CA ALA A 331 -10.23 12.52 13.79
C ALA A 331 -10.69 13.54 12.74
N VAL A 332 -11.36 13.09 11.67
CA VAL A 332 -11.92 13.97 10.65
C VAL A 332 -13.01 14.87 11.25
N ALA A 333 -13.89 14.33 12.09
CA ALA A 333 -14.90 15.13 12.79
C ALA A 333 -14.24 16.21 13.67
N ALA A 334 -13.21 15.85 14.44
CA ALA A 334 -12.47 16.79 15.27
C ALA A 334 -11.78 17.88 14.43
N ALA A 335 -11.18 17.54 13.29
CA ALA A 335 -10.57 18.50 12.37
C ALA A 335 -11.59 19.50 11.81
N LEU A 336 -12.77 19.00 11.37
CA LEU A 336 -13.86 19.83 10.88
C LEU A 336 -14.38 20.77 11.98
N ILE A 337 -14.62 20.27 13.19
CA ILE A 337 -15.06 21.06 14.33
C ILE A 337 -14.01 22.14 14.67
N SER A 338 -12.73 21.78 14.74
CA SER A 338 -11.62 22.69 14.97
C SER A 338 -11.61 23.83 13.93
N SER A 339 -11.74 23.48 12.65
CA SER A 339 -11.74 24.46 11.55
C SER A 339 -12.95 25.40 11.61
N VAL A 340 -14.15 24.89 11.92
CA VAL A 340 -15.38 25.71 12.01
C VAL A 340 -15.34 26.64 13.21
N THR A 341 -14.86 26.16 14.36
CA THR A 341 -14.84 26.93 15.60
C THR A 341 -13.66 27.89 15.70
N GLY A 342 -12.65 27.73 14.84
CA GLY A 342 -11.40 28.48 14.93
C GLY A 342 -10.58 28.15 16.18
N ARG A 343 -10.79 27.01 16.82
CA ARG A 343 -10.09 26.56 18.03
C ARG A 343 -9.21 25.37 17.71
N PRO A 344 -7.92 25.40 18.03
CA PRO A 344 -7.05 24.23 17.89
C PRO A 344 -7.55 23.05 18.70
N ALA A 345 -7.25 21.84 18.23
CA ALA A 345 -7.48 20.62 19.02
C ALA A 345 -6.64 20.62 20.31
N PRO A 346 -7.05 19.90 21.37
CA PRO A 346 -6.25 19.75 22.57
C PRO A 346 -4.83 19.26 22.26
N LYS A 347 -3.83 19.91 22.87
CA LYS A 347 -2.41 19.61 22.61
C LYS A 347 -2.06 18.18 22.97
N ARG A 348 -1.10 17.59 22.27
CA ARG A 348 -0.60 16.23 22.48
C ARG A 348 -1.70 15.18 22.57
N THR A 349 -2.74 15.35 21.74
CA THR A 349 -3.91 14.49 21.72
C THR A 349 -4.00 13.74 20.39
N VAL A 350 -4.25 12.44 20.46
CA VAL A 350 -4.60 11.60 19.30
C VAL A 350 -6.08 11.29 19.29
N PHE A 351 -6.63 11.10 18.10
CA PHE A 351 -8.05 10.81 17.89
C PHE A 351 -8.21 9.52 17.08
N PHE A 352 -9.14 8.65 17.47
CA PHE A 352 -9.56 7.51 16.66
C PHE A 352 -10.90 6.96 17.14
N GLY A 353 -11.76 6.55 16.20
CA GLY A 353 -13.09 6.01 16.47
C GLY A 353 -13.97 6.09 15.22
N GLU A 354 -14.94 5.18 15.09
CA GLU A 354 -15.90 5.19 14.00
C GLU A 354 -17.15 5.99 14.40
N VAL A 355 -17.72 6.74 13.46
CA VAL A 355 -18.96 7.52 13.65
C VAL A 355 -20.13 6.83 12.97
N ALA A 356 -21.20 6.57 13.73
CA ALA A 356 -22.46 6.05 13.21
C ALA A 356 -23.37 7.18 12.67
N LEU A 357 -24.34 6.85 11.82
CA LEU A 357 -25.36 7.81 11.32
C LEU A 357 -26.24 8.41 12.44
N SER A 358 -26.30 7.76 13.59
CA SER A 358 -26.96 8.26 14.82
C SER A 358 -26.13 9.31 15.56
N ALA A 359 -24.89 9.62 15.13
CA ALA A 359 -23.88 10.40 15.83
C ALA A 359 -23.27 9.70 17.06
N GLU A 360 -23.56 8.42 17.26
CA GLU A 360 -22.88 7.59 18.27
C GLU A 360 -21.49 7.21 17.82
N LEU A 361 -20.57 7.08 18.76
CA LEU A 361 -19.21 6.65 18.51
C LEU A 361 -19.07 5.15 18.73
N ARG A 362 -18.46 4.49 17.75
CA ARG A 362 -18.22 3.05 17.75
C ARG A 362 -16.75 2.74 17.96
N GLN A 363 -16.53 1.66 18.68
CA GLN A 363 -15.18 1.14 18.92
C GLN A 363 -14.52 0.64 17.67
N VAL A 364 -13.20 0.75 17.66
CA VAL A 364 -12.33 0.25 16.60
C VAL A 364 -11.32 -0.77 17.15
N ALA A 365 -10.78 -1.57 16.26
CA ALA A 365 -9.82 -2.60 16.63
C ALA A 365 -8.49 -2.01 17.09
N GLN A 366 -7.71 -2.79 17.84
CA GLN A 366 -6.31 -2.53 18.18
C GLN A 366 -6.07 -1.20 18.94
N ALA A 367 -6.99 -0.77 19.78
CA ALA A 367 -6.86 0.48 20.54
C ALA A 367 -5.57 0.56 21.36
N GLU A 368 -5.14 -0.56 21.96
CA GLU A 368 -3.89 -0.61 22.74
C GLU A 368 -2.63 -0.35 21.87
N ALA A 369 -2.58 -0.91 20.66
CA ALA A 369 -1.46 -0.68 19.74
C ALA A 369 -1.36 0.79 19.31
N ARG A 370 -2.50 1.43 19.03
CA ARG A 370 -2.60 2.87 18.69
C ARG A 370 -2.08 3.73 19.84
N LEU A 371 -2.51 3.44 21.06
CA LEU A 371 -2.08 4.18 22.25
C LEU A 371 -0.60 3.99 22.57
N LYS A 372 -0.06 2.77 22.41
CA LYS A 372 1.37 2.51 22.60
C LYS A 372 2.23 3.32 21.63
N GLU A 373 1.83 3.38 20.35
CA GLU A 373 2.56 4.20 19.36
C GLU A 373 2.43 5.70 19.69
N ALA A 374 1.25 6.16 20.09
CA ALA A 374 1.05 7.54 20.51
C ALA A 374 1.93 7.90 21.72
N ALA A 375 1.97 7.04 22.74
CA ALA A 375 2.81 7.23 23.92
C ALA A 375 4.31 7.30 23.58
N LYS A 376 4.78 6.43 22.70
CA LYS A 376 6.16 6.41 22.20
C LYS A 376 6.56 7.72 21.53
N LEU A 377 5.61 8.38 20.87
CA LEU A 377 5.82 9.67 20.18
C LEU A 377 5.49 10.89 21.05
N GLY A 378 5.31 10.70 22.36
CA GLY A 378 5.14 11.78 23.32
C GLY A 378 3.74 12.38 23.40
N PHE A 379 2.71 11.69 22.87
CA PHE A 379 1.32 12.08 23.10
C PHE A 379 0.91 11.70 24.52
N GLU A 380 0.13 12.58 25.16
CA GLU A 380 -0.30 12.45 26.54
C GLU A 380 -1.79 12.12 26.66
N ASN A 381 -2.56 12.42 25.62
CA ASN A 381 -4.01 12.29 25.62
C ASN A 381 -4.51 11.53 24.40
N ALA A 382 -5.64 10.85 24.56
CA ALA A 382 -6.38 10.23 23.47
C ALA A 382 -7.88 10.50 23.61
N VAL A 383 -8.52 10.81 22.50
CA VAL A 383 -9.98 10.88 22.38
C VAL A 383 -10.43 9.68 21.56
N MET A 384 -11.18 8.77 22.17
CA MET A 384 -11.57 7.50 21.58
C MET A 384 -12.84 6.96 22.22
N PRO A 385 -13.65 6.16 21.53
CA PRO A 385 -14.79 5.48 22.15
C PRO A 385 -14.34 4.49 23.23
N ARG A 386 -15.18 4.29 24.23
CA ARG A 386 -14.88 3.36 25.34
C ARG A 386 -14.61 1.93 24.82
N PRO A 387 -13.44 1.32 25.08
CA PRO A 387 -13.10 0.00 24.59
C PRO A 387 -13.89 -1.09 25.34
N ARG A 388 -14.19 -2.22 24.68
CA ARG A 388 -14.88 -3.38 25.30
C ARG A 388 -14.03 -4.07 26.36
N LYS A 389 -12.73 -4.14 26.12
CA LYS A 389 -11.76 -4.70 27.06
C LYS A 389 -11.02 -3.56 27.72
N SER A 390 -10.81 -3.64 29.01
CA SER A 390 -9.99 -2.68 29.74
C SER A 390 -8.60 -2.62 29.12
N ILE A 391 -8.18 -1.42 28.70
CA ILE A 391 -6.81 -1.17 28.27
C ILE A 391 -5.96 -1.08 29.54
N GLY A 392 -4.88 -1.84 29.59
CA GLY A 392 -3.98 -1.83 30.74
C GLY A 392 -3.43 -0.43 31.00
N LYS A 393 -3.12 -0.12 32.25
CA LYS A 393 -2.51 1.18 32.69
C LYS A 393 -1.12 1.46 32.09
N THR A 394 -0.67 0.60 31.18
CA THR A 394 0.70 0.58 30.64
C THR A 394 1.02 1.66 29.62
N THR A 395 0.05 2.43 29.14
CA THR A 395 0.33 3.43 28.08
C THR A 395 0.70 4.82 28.60
N GLY A 396 0.36 5.15 29.86
CA GLY A 396 0.60 6.50 30.40
C GLY A 396 -0.25 7.61 29.74
N ILE A 397 -1.18 7.25 28.83
CA ILE A 397 -2.05 8.20 28.10
C ILE A 397 -3.36 8.39 28.87
N SER A 398 -3.76 9.65 29.07
CA SER A 398 -5.08 10.03 29.56
C SER A 398 -6.13 9.85 28.46
N MET A 399 -7.23 9.16 28.74
CA MET A 399 -8.26 8.82 27.75
C MET A 399 -9.55 9.58 28.01
N ALA A 400 -9.96 10.45 27.10
CA ALA A 400 -11.33 10.92 27.01
C ALA A 400 -12.14 9.94 26.14
N GLN A 401 -13.28 9.47 26.65
CA GLN A 401 -14.07 8.39 26.07
C GLN A 401 -15.49 8.85 25.74
N PRO A 402 -15.66 9.77 24.79
CA PRO A 402 -17.00 10.22 24.37
C PRO A 402 -17.79 9.07 23.78
N THR A 403 -19.11 9.11 23.97
CA THR A 403 -20.08 8.14 23.41
C THR A 403 -20.78 8.69 22.18
N THR A 404 -20.78 10.02 22.03
CA THR A 404 -21.46 10.74 20.94
C THR A 404 -20.57 11.86 20.37
N LEU A 405 -20.90 12.33 19.16
CA LEU A 405 -20.27 13.52 18.56
C LEU A 405 -20.56 14.79 19.36
N ALA A 406 -21.69 14.88 20.08
CA ALA A 406 -21.99 16.02 20.94
C ALA A 406 -20.93 16.15 22.08
N GLU A 407 -20.59 15.03 22.70
CA GLU A 407 -19.52 15.00 23.72
C GLU A 407 -18.13 15.32 23.11
N LEU A 408 -17.86 14.93 21.86
CA LEU A 408 -16.65 15.35 21.15
C LEU A 408 -16.60 16.87 20.99
N ILE A 409 -17.73 17.50 20.60
CA ILE A 409 -17.80 18.96 20.45
C ILE A 409 -17.50 19.66 21.78
N GLU A 410 -17.98 19.15 22.91
CA GLU A 410 -17.65 19.68 24.24
C GLU A 410 -16.15 19.58 24.54
N ILE A 411 -15.53 18.42 24.24
CA ILE A 411 -14.08 18.21 24.38
C ILE A 411 -13.29 19.20 23.50
N MET A 412 -13.80 19.52 22.31
CA MET A 412 -13.19 20.49 21.39
C MET A 412 -13.49 21.96 21.76
N GLY A 413 -14.16 22.24 22.88
CA GLY A 413 -14.43 23.57 23.41
C GLY A 413 -15.80 24.15 23.06
N GLY A 414 -16.71 23.33 22.59
CA GLY A 414 -18.09 23.71 22.23
C GLY A 414 -18.20 24.51 20.92
N ILE A 415 -19.43 24.60 20.40
CA ILE A 415 -19.77 25.50 19.28
C ILE A 415 -20.50 26.68 19.91
N SER A 416 -19.98 27.91 19.73
CA SER A 416 -20.61 29.15 20.19
C SER A 416 -21.69 29.63 19.25
#